data_57a62ebe53a86af0a30dc2660dd39717
#
_entry.id   57a62ebe53a86af0a30dc2660dd39717
#
_cell.length_a   1.000
_cell.length_b   1.000
_cell.length_c   1.000
_cell.angle_alpha   90.00
_cell.angle_beta   90.00
_cell.angle_gamma   90.00
#
_symmetry.space_group_name_H-M   'P 1'
#
loop_
_entity.id
_entity.type
_entity.pdbx_description
1 polymer ?
#
loop_
_entity_poly.entity_id
_entity_poly.type
_entity_poly.pdbx_seq_one_letter_code
_entity_poly.pdbx_strand_id
1 'polypeptide(L)'
;MLYWRGIVLSHYDGKSWTRDDVMRTSRPTDLYRSNGKKIRQEIILEASGQAWLFALDIPGSAPLLEDMQTSINTQFEIYSARSINNRVRYQVSSFPDYVLQADLPPHALQSSLDLPIGFNPKTRNYAIQLSQRIKDNEQRVLAVLQLFRQEKFVYTLEPPLLGKDSIDEFLFATRAGFCEHYSSAFVVLMRAMGIPARVVTGYLGGSANT
;
A
#
# COMPACT_ATOMS: atom_id res chain seq x y z
N MET A 1 -0.05 -16.08 -1.68
CA MET A 1 -0.50 -15.60 -0.36
C MET A 1 -1.59 -14.58 -0.60
N LEU A 2 -2.75 -14.68 0.07
CA LEU A 2 -3.88 -13.77 -0.16
C LEU A 2 -3.70 -12.48 0.64
N TYR A 3 -3.93 -11.32 0.01
CA TYR A 3 -3.86 -10.00 0.64
C TYR A 3 -5.23 -9.31 0.54
N TRP A 4 -5.81 -9.02 1.68
CA TRP A 4 -7.09 -8.33 1.81
C TRP A 4 -6.85 -6.83 1.90
N ARG A 5 -6.94 -6.17 0.76
CA ARG A 5 -6.64 -4.76 0.58
C ARG A 5 -7.64 -3.89 1.34
N GLY A 6 -7.12 -2.92 2.08
CA GLY A 6 -7.86 -1.84 2.74
C GLY A 6 -7.59 -0.50 2.05
N ILE A 7 -7.04 0.45 2.80
CA ILE A 7 -6.76 1.82 2.35
C ILE A 7 -5.34 1.98 1.81
N VAL A 8 -5.16 3.01 1.00
CA VAL A 8 -3.88 3.43 0.42
C VAL A 8 -3.41 4.71 1.10
N LEU A 9 -2.17 4.71 1.54
CA LEU A 9 -1.51 5.86 2.12
C LEU A 9 -0.50 6.40 1.10
N SER A 10 -0.72 7.62 0.64
CA SER A 10 0.06 8.23 -0.44
C SER A 10 0.89 9.43 0.02
N HIS A 11 0.50 10.12 1.06
CA HIS A 11 1.25 11.25 1.59
C HIS A 11 2.17 10.85 2.74
N TYR A 12 3.45 11.26 2.65
CA TYR A 12 4.47 11.02 3.67
C TYR A 12 5.05 12.35 4.15
N ASP A 13 4.91 12.65 5.43
CA ASP A 13 5.40 13.88 6.05
C ASP A 13 6.84 13.80 6.60
N GLY A 14 7.47 12.63 6.51
CA GLY A 14 8.78 12.31 7.08
C GLY A 14 8.73 11.38 8.28
N LYS A 15 7.55 11.21 8.87
CA LYS A 15 7.30 10.32 10.03
C LYS A 15 6.10 9.42 9.81
N SER A 16 5.01 9.98 9.29
CA SER A 16 3.72 9.32 9.19
C SER A 16 3.24 9.25 7.75
N TRP A 17 2.49 8.21 7.45
CA TRP A 17 1.79 8.05 6.19
C TRP A 17 0.32 8.40 6.36
N THR A 18 -0.21 9.23 5.48
CA THR A 18 -1.63 9.61 5.46
C THR A 18 -2.24 9.40 4.08
N ARG A 19 -3.56 9.42 4.04
CA ARG A 19 -4.32 9.33 2.79
C ARG A 19 -4.27 10.67 2.06
N ASP A 20 -4.39 10.59 0.73
CA ASP A 20 -4.63 11.76 -0.10
C ASP A 20 -6.15 11.94 -0.26
N ASP A 21 -6.70 13.02 0.27
CA ASP A 21 -8.14 13.31 0.22
C ASP A 21 -8.64 13.68 -1.19
N VAL A 22 -7.74 14.06 -2.10
CA VAL A 22 -8.07 14.52 -3.46
C VAL A 22 -8.58 13.39 -4.37
N MET A 23 -8.29 12.14 -4.06
CA MET A 23 -8.58 10.98 -4.93
C MET A 23 -9.98 10.35 -4.76
N ARG A 24 -10.89 10.98 -4.01
CA ARG A 24 -12.21 10.37 -3.67
C ARG A 24 -13.26 10.36 -4.80
N THR A 25 -13.08 11.08 -5.90
CA THR A 25 -14.19 11.44 -6.80
C THR A 25 -14.19 10.83 -8.19
N SER A 26 -13.19 10.09 -8.61
CA SER A 26 -13.11 9.54 -9.97
C SER A 26 -13.47 8.05 -10.02
N ARG A 27 -14.10 7.60 -11.12
CA ARG A 27 -14.45 6.19 -11.32
C ARG A 27 -13.21 5.38 -11.77
N PRO A 28 -12.94 4.20 -11.19
CA PRO A 28 -11.73 3.43 -11.49
C PRO A 28 -11.78 2.61 -12.77
N THR A 29 -12.91 2.56 -13.49
CA THR A 29 -13.16 1.61 -14.59
C THR A 29 -12.14 1.68 -15.74
N ASP A 30 -11.53 2.84 -15.96
CA ASP A 30 -10.57 3.03 -17.05
C ASP A 30 -9.11 2.83 -16.61
N LEU A 31 -8.89 2.60 -15.32
CA LEU A 31 -7.56 2.56 -14.72
C LEU A 31 -7.00 1.15 -14.55
N TYR A 32 -7.78 0.12 -14.82
CA TYR A 32 -7.28 -1.26 -14.76
C TYR A 32 -7.77 -2.12 -15.90
N ARG A 33 -6.94 -3.06 -16.30
CA ARG A 33 -7.28 -4.12 -17.26
C ARG A 33 -7.08 -5.46 -16.56
N SER A 34 -8.07 -6.34 -16.65
CA SER A 34 -7.96 -7.71 -16.16
C SER A 34 -8.32 -8.68 -17.27
N ASN A 35 -7.46 -9.66 -17.48
CA ASN A 35 -7.70 -10.81 -18.34
C ASN A 35 -7.94 -12.07 -17.52
N GLY A 36 -7.97 -11.94 -16.20
CA GLY A 36 -7.93 -13.04 -15.27
C GLY A 36 -9.29 -13.54 -14.80
N LYS A 37 -9.24 -14.63 -14.04
CA LYS A 37 -10.40 -15.25 -13.41
C LYS A 37 -10.97 -14.34 -12.31
N LYS A 38 -12.28 -14.09 -12.37
CA LYS A 38 -13.02 -13.41 -11.33
C LYS A 38 -13.15 -14.31 -10.09
N ILE A 39 -12.71 -13.83 -8.93
CA ILE A 39 -12.87 -14.48 -7.64
C ILE A 39 -13.98 -13.78 -6.88
N ARG A 40 -15.01 -14.53 -6.46
CA ARG A 40 -16.07 -14.03 -5.57
C ARG A 40 -15.72 -14.39 -4.13
N GLN A 41 -15.88 -13.43 -3.23
CA GLN A 41 -15.69 -13.60 -1.80
C GLN A 41 -16.93 -13.15 -1.04
N GLU A 42 -17.24 -13.83 0.04
CA GLU A 42 -18.12 -13.34 1.08
C GLU A 42 -17.25 -12.93 2.27
N ILE A 43 -17.42 -11.70 2.73
CA ILE A 43 -16.65 -11.13 3.83
C ILE A 43 -17.60 -10.77 4.96
N ILE A 44 -17.25 -11.19 6.17
CA ILE A 44 -17.87 -10.74 7.41
C ILE A 44 -16.87 -9.81 8.08
N LEU A 45 -17.22 -8.55 8.22
CA LEU A 45 -16.41 -7.53 8.87
C LEU A 45 -17.03 -7.14 10.19
N GLU A 46 -16.26 -7.27 11.26
CA GLU A 46 -16.68 -6.80 12.59
C GLU A 46 -16.73 -5.26 12.64
N ALA A 47 -17.38 -4.72 13.65
CA ALA A 47 -17.45 -3.29 13.88
C ALA A 47 -16.04 -2.70 13.99
N SER A 48 -15.64 -1.87 13.03
CA SER A 48 -14.32 -1.27 12.94
C SER A 48 -14.31 0.22 13.31
N GLY A 49 -15.49 0.86 13.34
CA GLY A 49 -15.61 2.32 13.46
C GLY A 49 -15.12 3.08 12.23
N GLN A 50 -14.68 2.38 11.19
CA GLN A 50 -14.10 2.95 9.98
C GLN A 50 -15.11 2.96 8.82
N ALA A 51 -14.87 3.81 7.83
CA ALA A 51 -15.74 3.92 6.66
C ALA A 51 -15.16 3.21 5.42
N TRP A 52 -14.30 2.22 5.58
CA TRP A 52 -13.77 1.42 4.46
C TRP A 52 -14.00 -0.06 4.66
N LEU A 53 -14.03 -0.76 3.53
CA LEU A 53 -14.24 -2.19 3.43
C LEU A 53 -13.03 -2.84 2.78
N PHE A 54 -12.91 -4.14 2.91
CA PHE A 54 -11.80 -4.91 2.37
C PHE A 54 -12.22 -5.74 1.16
N ALA A 55 -11.29 -6.02 0.28
CA ALA A 55 -11.44 -6.97 -0.81
C ALA A 55 -10.11 -7.70 -1.05
N LEU A 56 -10.18 -8.89 -1.62
CA LEU A 56 -8.99 -9.59 -2.08
C LEU A 56 -8.38 -8.79 -3.23
N ASP A 57 -7.20 -8.23 -2.99
CA ASP A 57 -6.43 -7.44 -3.95
C ASP A 57 -7.27 -6.33 -4.64
N ILE A 58 -7.51 -6.38 -5.94
CA ILE A 58 -8.23 -5.33 -6.68
C ILE A 58 -9.71 -5.67 -6.82
N PRO A 59 -10.61 -4.90 -6.19
CA PRO A 59 -12.05 -5.09 -6.31
C PRO A 59 -12.56 -4.70 -7.70
N GLY A 60 -13.45 -5.51 -8.26
CA GLY A 60 -14.07 -5.25 -9.56
C GLY A 60 -15.26 -4.28 -9.50
N SER A 61 -15.94 -4.23 -8.35
CA SER A 61 -17.08 -3.34 -8.10
C SER A 61 -17.27 -3.13 -6.60
N ALA A 62 -17.91 -2.02 -6.24
CA ALA A 62 -18.34 -1.80 -4.86
C ALA A 62 -19.36 -2.86 -4.46
N PRO A 63 -19.26 -3.46 -3.26
CA PRO A 63 -20.26 -4.40 -2.76
C PRO A 63 -21.59 -3.66 -2.45
N LEU A 64 -22.70 -4.40 -2.49
CA LEU A 64 -23.97 -3.91 -1.99
C LEU A 64 -24.07 -4.23 -0.49
N LEU A 65 -24.43 -3.24 0.29
CA LEU A 65 -24.85 -3.37 1.69
C LEU A 65 -26.34 -2.99 1.79
N GLU A 66 -27.10 -3.70 2.61
CA GLU A 66 -28.56 -3.52 2.69
C GLU A 66 -28.96 -2.08 3.06
N ASP A 67 -28.25 -1.47 4.01
CA ASP A 67 -28.61 -0.17 4.59
C ASP A 67 -27.60 0.94 4.30
N MET A 68 -26.65 0.72 3.37
CA MET A 68 -25.55 1.63 3.21
C MET A 68 -25.00 1.65 1.79
N GLN A 69 -24.85 2.85 1.24
CA GLN A 69 -24.18 3.01 -0.05
C GLN A 69 -22.68 2.76 0.08
N THR A 70 -22.11 2.15 -0.94
CA THR A 70 -20.68 1.92 -1.08
C THR A 70 -20.16 2.46 -2.40
N SER A 71 -18.88 2.78 -2.44
CA SER A 71 -18.19 3.29 -3.64
C SER A 71 -16.77 2.77 -3.71
N ILE A 72 -16.18 2.81 -4.90
CA ILE A 72 -14.75 2.57 -5.12
C ILE A 72 -14.13 3.85 -5.67
N ASN A 73 -12.99 4.25 -5.13
CA ASN A 73 -12.22 5.37 -5.63
C ASN A 73 -11.15 4.95 -6.66
N THR A 74 -10.40 5.91 -7.18
CA THR A 74 -9.32 5.69 -8.17
C THR A 74 -8.12 4.90 -7.63
N GLN A 75 -8.02 4.74 -6.33
CA GLN A 75 -7.00 3.90 -5.67
C GLN A 75 -7.50 2.48 -5.39
N PHE A 76 -8.69 2.12 -5.88
CA PHE A 76 -9.36 0.84 -5.65
C PHE A 76 -9.63 0.54 -4.17
N GLU A 77 -9.88 1.58 -3.39
CA GLU A 77 -10.37 1.48 -2.03
C GLU A 77 -11.90 1.46 -2.03
N ILE A 78 -12.48 0.60 -1.20
CA ILE A 78 -13.93 0.52 -1.05
C ILE A 78 -14.33 1.33 0.18
N TYR A 79 -15.25 2.27 -0.03
CA TYR A 79 -15.82 3.10 1.05
C TYR A 79 -17.30 2.83 1.23
N SER A 80 -17.73 2.95 2.47
CA SER A 80 -19.14 3.05 2.86
C SER A 80 -19.50 4.49 3.19
N ALA A 81 -20.77 4.85 2.99
CA ALA A 81 -21.26 6.21 3.27
C ALA A 81 -21.18 6.60 4.76
N ARG A 82 -21.10 5.61 5.65
CA ARG A 82 -21.00 5.78 7.11
C ARG A 82 -20.00 4.80 7.68
N SER A 83 -19.50 5.07 8.89
CA SER A 83 -18.63 4.15 9.64
C SER A 83 -19.32 2.81 9.91
N ILE A 84 -18.56 1.75 9.87
CA ILE A 84 -19.00 0.38 10.16
C ILE A 84 -19.02 0.19 11.69
N ASN A 85 -20.15 0.45 12.30
CA ASN A 85 -20.34 0.37 13.74
C ASN A 85 -20.96 -0.95 14.23
N ASN A 86 -21.40 -1.79 13.27
CA ASN A 86 -21.94 -3.13 13.53
C ASN A 86 -21.27 -4.12 12.59
N ARG A 87 -21.35 -5.42 12.93
CA ARG A 87 -20.94 -6.48 12.02
C ARG A 87 -21.72 -6.38 10.71
N VAL A 88 -21.01 -6.39 9.60
CA VAL A 88 -21.58 -6.39 8.24
C VAL A 88 -21.11 -7.61 7.45
N ARG A 89 -22.00 -8.11 6.60
CA ARG A 89 -21.71 -9.17 5.64
C ARG A 89 -21.89 -8.59 4.25
N TYR A 90 -20.93 -8.83 3.38
CA TYR A 90 -21.01 -8.39 1.99
C TYR A 90 -20.31 -9.35 1.04
N GLN A 91 -20.75 -9.32 -0.20
CA GLN A 91 -20.09 -10.04 -1.29
C GLN A 91 -19.33 -9.06 -2.18
N VAL A 92 -18.11 -9.40 -2.50
CA VAL A 92 -17.26 -8.63 -3.39
C VAL A 92 -16.56 -9.56 -4.37
N SER A 93 -16.29 -9.06 -5.56
CA SER A 93 -15.53 -9.78 -6.58
C SER A 93 -14.22 -9.07 -6.82
N SER A 94 -13.16 -9.83 -7.01
CA SER A 94 -11.81 -9.33 -7.28
C SER A 94 -11.19 -10.04 -8.47
N PHE A 95 -10.19 -9.39 -9.04
CA PHE A 95 -9.40 -9.91 -10.16
C PHE A 95 -7.92 -9.91 -9.75
N PRO A 96 -7.34 -11.07 -9.42
CA PRO A 96 -5.94 -11.14 -8.99
C PRO A 96 -4.93 -10.92 -10.12
N ASP A 97 -5.33 -11.18 -11.37
CA ASP A 97 -4.49 -10.94 -12.55
C ASP A 97 -4.91 -9.64 -13.21
N TYR A 98 -4.13 -8.58 -13.04
CA TYR A 98 -4.46 -7.25 -13.51
C TYR A 98 -3.22 -6.42 -13.88
N VAL A 99 -3.47 -5.40 -14.70
CA VAL A 99 -2.54 -4.29 -14.94
C VAL A 99 -3.22 -3.01 -14.46
N LEU A 100 -2.60 -2.34 -13.51
CA LEU A 100 -3.11 -1.11 -12.92
C LEU A 100 -2.39 0.10 -13.47
N GLN A 101 -3.18 1.11 -13.85
CA GLN A 101 -2.70 2.47 -14.05
C GLN A 101 -1.48 2.57 -15.00
N ALA A 102 -1.41 1.66 -16.00
CA ALA A 102 -0.27 1.59 -16.92
C ALA A 102 -0.07 2.89 -17.72
N ASP A 103 -1.16 3.61 -17.98
CA ASP A 103 -1.18 4.79 -18.86
C ASP A 103 -1.45 6.10 -18.07
N LEU A 104 -1.13 6.15 -16.77
CA LEU A 104 -1.31 7.39 -16.00
C LEU A 104 -0.37 8.49 -16.48
N PRO A 105 -0.89 9.70 -16.66
CA PRO A 105 -0.05 10.84 -17.03
C PRO A 105 0.92 11.19 -15.88
N PRO A 106 2.13 11.74 -16.20
CA PRO A 106 3.18 12.00 -15.20
C PRO A 106 2.70 12.82 -14.00
N HIS A 107 1.82 13.81 -14.21
CA HIS A 107 1.31 14.65 -13.11
C HIS A 107 0.46 13.86 -12.10
N ALA A 108 -0.23 12.80 -12.53
CA ALA A 108 -1.01 11.93 -11.64
C ALA A 108 -0.13 11.03 -10.77
N LEU A 109 1.15 10.88 -11.13
CA LEU A 109 2.12 10.09 -10.38
C LEU A 109 2.90 10.93 -9.36
N GLN A 110 2.80 12.26 -9.41
CA GLN A 110 3.63 13.16 -8.60
C GLN A 110 3.45 12.91 -7.11
N SER A 111 2.23 12.80 -6.61
CA SER A 111 1.97 12.51 -5.19
C SER A 111 2.55 11.17 -4.73
N SER A 112 2.75 10.24 -5.67
CA SER A 112 3.38 8.94 -5.42
C SER A 112 4.92 8.96 -5.50
N LEU A 113 5.50 10.11 -5.82
CA LEU A 113 6.95 10.37 -5.87
C LEU A 113 7.42 11.29 -4.76
N ASP A 114 6.51 12.09 -4.18
CA ASP A 114 6.86 13.15 -3.24
C ASP A 114 7.50 12.60 -1.96
N LEU A 115 8.60 13.23 -1.56
CA LEU A 115 9.30 12.97 -0.31
C LEU A 115 9.66 14.32 0.34
N PRO A 116 9.37 14.48 1.64
CA PRO A 116 9.67 15.72 2.37
C PRO A 116 11.17 15.99 2.44
N ILE A 117 11.56 17.24 2.28
CA ILE A 117 12.97 17.65 2.35
C ILE A 117 13.47 17.54 3.79
N GLY A 118 14.75 17.18 3.98
CA GLY A 118 15.43 17.20 5.28
C GLY A 118 15.20 15.95 6.14
N PHE A 119 14.70 14.86 5.53
CA PHE A 119 14.53 13.56 6.18
C PHE A 119 15.30 12.46 5.45
N ASN A 120 15.80 11.50 6.23
CA ASN A 120 16.41 10.25 5.77
C ASN A 120 17.54 10.44 4.72
N PRO A 121 18.60 11.23 5.01
CA PRO A 121 19.64 11.54 4.04
C PRO A 121 20.46 10.31 3.61
N LYS A 122 20.67 9.32 4.50
CA LYS A 122 21.41 8.09 4.16
C LYS A 122 20.61 7.23 3.18
N THR A 123 19.29 7.11 3.41
CA THR A 123 18.38 6.38 2.51
C THR A 123 18.35 7.01 1.13
N ARG A 124 18.29 8.35 1.04
CA ARG A 124 18.36 9.07 -0.23
C ARG A 124 19.68 8.83 -0.97
N ASN A 125 20.80 8.93 -0.27
CA ASN A 125 22.10 8.64 -0.86
C ASN A 125 22.22 7.20 -1.35
N TYR A 126 21.73 6.24 -0.57
CA TYR A 126 21.70 4.84 -0.97
C TYR A 126 20.85 4.62 -2.23
N ALA A 127 19.67 5.23 -2.30
CA ALA A 127 18.78 5.18 -3.47
C ALA A 127 19.47 5.77 -4.72
N ILE A 128 20.14 6.92 -4.59
CA ILE A 128 20.91 7.53 -5.69
C ILE A 128 22.01 6.58 -6.20
N GLN A 129 22.80 6.01 -5.30
CA GLN A 129 23.87 5.06 -5.67
C GLN A 129 23.30 3.81 -6.36
N LEU A 130 22.17 3.29 -5.85
CA LEU A 130 21.52 2.13 -6.46
C LEU A 130 20.99 2.46 -7.86
N SER A 131 20.40 3.64 -8.07
CA SER A 131 19.93 4.11 -9.39
C SER A 131 21.04 4.36 -10.40
N GLN A 132 22.23 4.71 -9.94
CA GLN A 132 23.41 4.84 -10.80
C GLN A 132 23.90 3.48 -11.32
N ARG A 133 23.82 2.44 -10.49
CA ARG A 133 24.27 1.08 -10.80
C ARG A 133 23.22 0.29 -11.62
N ILE A 134 21.95 0.45 -11.29
CA ILE A 134 20.85 -0.30 -11.89
C ILE A 134 19.95 0.68 -12.64
N LYS A 135 19.80 0.52 -13.95
CA LYS A 135 19.00 1.43 -14.80
C LYS A 135 17.55 1.00 -14.92
N ASP A 136 17.29 -0.28 -14.87
CA ASP A 136 15.98 -0.87 -14.98
C ASP A 136 15.20 -0.79 -13.64
N ASN A 137 13.94 -0.34 -13.69
CA ASN A 137 13.12 -0.13 -12.49
C ASN A 137 12.74 -1.44 -11.82
N GLU A 138 12.46 -2.51 -12.57
CA GLU A 138 12.12 -3.81 -12.00
C GLU A 138 13.33 -4.37 -11.23
N GLN A 139 14.51 -4.26 -11.79
CA GLN A 139 15.74 -4.68 -11.12
C GLN A 139 16.04 -3.85 -9.86
N ARG A 140 15.68 -2.56 -9.83
CA ARG A 140 15.76 -1.74 -8.60
C ARG A 140 14.80 -2.26 -7.51
N VAL A 141 13.57 -2.57 -7.88
CA VAL A 141 12.58 -3.19 -6.98
C VAL A 141 13.12 -4.50 -6.40
N LEU A 142 13.62 -5.38 -7.27
CA LEU A 142 14.19 -6.67 -6.85
C LEU A 142 15.40 -6.50 -5.93
N ALA A 143 16.29 -5.54 -6.21
CA ALA A 143 17.46 -5.26 -5.38
C ALA A 143 17.07 -4.83 -3.96
N VAL A 144 16.04 -3.99 -3.79
CA VAL A 144 15.54 -3.60 -2.46
C VAL A 144 14.86 -4.77 -1.75
N LEU A 145 14.11 -5.62 -2.46
CA LEU A 145 13.54 -6.84 -1.88
C LEU A 145 14.64 -7.82 -1.43
N GLN A 146 15.72 -7.92 -2.20
CA GLN A 146 16.88 -8.73 -1.82
C GLN A 146 17.61 -8.17 -0.59
N LEU A 147 17.73 -6.85 -0.48
CA LEU A 147 18.29 -6.20 0.71
C LEU A 147 17.60 -6.70 1.99
N PHE A 148 16.25 -6.66 2.02
CA PHE A 148 15.50 -7.14 3.19
C PHE A 148 15.62 -8.65 3.44
N ARG A 149 15.87 -9.46 2.41
CA ARG A 149 15.99 -10.92 2.54
C ARG A 149 17.39 -11.38 2.93
N GLN A 150 18.42 -10.70 2.44
CA GLN A 150 19.81 -11.14 2.58
C GLN A 150 20.53 -10.49 3.77
N GLU A 151 20.16 -9.25 4.10
CA GLU A 151 20.69 -8.57 5.27
C GLU A 151 19.99 -9.05 6.55
N LYS A 152 20.66 -8.85 7.68
CA LYS A 152 20.17 -9.31 8.99
C LYS A 152 19.03 -8.41 9.53
N PHE A 153 17.89 -8.35 8.83
CA PHE A 153 16.70 -7.70 9.34
C PHE A 153 15.90 -8.66 10.23
N VAL A 154 15.39 -8.13 11.34
CA VAL A 154 14.60 -8.87 12.34
C VAL A 154 13.18 -8.36 12.34
N TYR A 155 12.21 -9.25 12.09
CA TYR A 155 10.79 -8.92 12.26
C TYR A 155 10.44 -9.04 13.75
N THR A 156 10.02 -7.92 14.37
CA THR A 156 9.62 -7.85 15.77
C THR A 156 8.50 -6.83 15.96
N LEU A 157 7.56 -7.13 16.86
CA LEU A 157 6.49 -6.21 17.25
C LEU A 157 6.92 -5.23 18.36
N GLU A 158 8.12 -5.41 18.91
CA GLU A 158 8.73 -4.55 19.92
C GLU A 158 10.05 -3.96 19.39
N PRO A 159 10.02 -3.15 18.34
CA PRO A 159 11.23 -2.54 17.79
C PRO A 159 11.73 -1.42 18.72
N PRO A 160 13.02 -1.08 18.63
CA PRO A 160 13.56 0.13 19.26
C PRO A 160 12.81 1.37 18.76
N LEU A 161 12.67 2.36 19.62
CA LEU A 161 12.14 3.67 19.21
C LEU A 161 13.08 4.32 18.22
N LEU A 162 12.51 4.85 17.15
CA LEU A 162 13.24 5.54 16.08
C LEU A 162 13.07 7.04 16.21
N GLY A 163 14.12 7.78 15.86
CA GLY A 163 14.17 9.23 15.91
C GLY A 163 13.60 9.92 14.66
N LYS A 164 14.18 11.07 14.33
CA LYS A 164 13.73 11.91 13.21
C LYS A 164 13.91 11.21 11.87
N ASP A 165 15.05 10.59 11.66
CA ASP A 165 15.40 9.91 10.41
C ASP A 165 15.11 8.41 10.52
N SER A 166 13.85 8.09 10.80
CA SER A 166 13.40 6.76 11.16
C SER A 166 13.72 5.69 10.11
N ILE A 167 13.68 6.04 8.82
CA ILE A 167 14.03 5.10 7.75
C ILE A 167 15.54 4.84 7.71
N ASP A 168 16.36 5.86 7.92
CA ASP A 168 17.82 5.69 8.02
C ASP A 168 18.17 4.79 9.21
N GLU A 169 17.55 5.04 10.36
CA GLU A 169 17.78 4.26 11.57
C GLU A 169 17.33 2.81 11.41
N PHE A 170 16.18 2.59 10.80
CA PHE A 170 15.70 1.25 10.51
C PHE A 170 16.62 0.51 9.53
N LEU A 171 17.00 1.13 8.40
CA LEU A 171 17.76 0.45 7.36
C LEU A 171 19.24 0.20 7.74
N PHE A 172 19.85 1.14 8.47
CA PHE A 172 21.31 1.15 8.63
C PHE A 172 21.79 0.99 10.07
N ALA A 173 20.89 1.02 11.06
CA ALA A 173 21.26 0.88 12.46
C ALA A 173 20.53 -0.28 13.15
N THR A 174 19.22 -0.18 13.34
CA THR A 174 18.47 -1.15 14.14
C THR A 174 18.14 -2.44 13.38
N ARG A 175 17.74 -2.33 12.13
CA ARG A 175 17.27 -3.44 11.27
C ARG A 175 16.20 -4.30 11.93
N ALA A 176 15.47 -3.75 12.89
CA ALA A 176 14.44 -4.41 13.66
C ALA A 176 13.13 -3.64 13.56
N GLY A 177 12.06 -4.31 13.18
CA GLY A 177 10.75 -3.69 13.00
C GLY A 177 9.68 -4.65 12.51
N PHE A 178 8.47 -4.14 12.29
CA PHE A 178 7.33 -4.87 11.77
C PHE A 178 6.90 -4.31 10.40
N CYS A 179 5.77 -4.77 9.87
CA CYS A 179 5.33 -4.46 8.50
C CYS A 179 5.37 -2.97 8.13
N GLU A 180 5.07 -2.07 9.07
CA GLU A 180 5.11 -0.62 8.86
C GLU A 180 6.53 -0.13 8.53
N HIS A 181 7.54 -0.58 9.26
CA HIS A 181 8.94 -0.21 9.04
C HIS A 181 9.43 -0.67 7.66
N TYR A 182 9.15 -1.92 7.31
CA TYR A 182 9.54 -2.49 6.02
C TYR A 182 8.85 -1.82 4.85
N SER A 183 7.52 -1.63 4.93
CA SER A 183 6.75 -1.01 3.85
C SER A 183 7.11 0.46 3.67
N SER A 184 7.30 1.19 4.78
CA SER A 184 7.73 2.59 4.78
C SER A 184 9.11 2.75 4.13
N ALA A 185 10.08 1.96 4.58
CA ALA A 185 11.44 1.99 4.03
C ALA A 185 11.46 1.60 2.55
N PHE A 186 10.68 0.60 2.15
CA PHE A 186 10.56 0.20 0.75
C PHE A 186 10.00 1.34 -0.10
N VAL A 187 8.88 1.93 0.29
CA VAL A 187 8.24 3.01 -0.48
C VAL A 187 9.13 4.26 -0.55
N VAL A 188 9.80 4.64 0.55
CA VAL A 188 10.74 5.77 0.55
C VAL A 188 11.92 5.51 -0.40
N LEU A 189 12.49 4.31 -0.41
CA LEU A 189 13.54 3.93 -1.36
C LEU A 189 13.05 4.00 -2.81
N MET A 190 11.85 3.47 -3.12
CA MET A 190 11.27 3.54 -4.46
C MET A 190 11.12 4.99 -4.91
N ARG A 191 10.49 5.84 -4.10
CA ARG A 191 10.31 7.27 -4.40
C ARG A 191 11.64 8.00 -4.60
N ALA A 192 12.62 7.73 -3.75
CA ALA A 192 13.95 8.32 -3.86
C ALA A 192 14.69 7.88 -5.14
N MET A 193 14.33 6.75 -5.72
CA MET A 193 14.82 6.28 -7.03
C MET A 193 13.98 6.76 -8.23
N GLY A 194 12.94 7.58 -7.99
CA GLY A 194 12.03 8.04 -9.03
C GLY A 194 10.97 7.02 -9.45
N ILE A 195 10.73 5.99 -8.65
CA ILE A 195 9.69 4.97 -8.87
C ILE A 195 8.46 5.34 -8.05
N PRO A 196 7.30 5.62 -8.69
CA PRO A 196 6.07 5.94 -7.95
C PRO A 196 5.67 4.77 -7.04
N ALA A 197 5.42 5.06 -5.77
CA ALA A 197 5.09 4.04 -4.79
C ALA A 197 4.17 4.57 -3.69
N ARG A 198 3.31 3.69 -3.16
CA ARG A 198 2.34 3.97 -2.10
C ARG A 198 2.31 2.82 -1.08
N VAL A 199 1.97 3.14 0.16
CA VAL A 199 1.71 2.11 1.17
C VAL A 199 0.26 1.65 1.04
N VAL A 200 0.04 0.35 0.98
CA VAL A 200 -1.29 -0.26 0.99
C VAL A 200 -1.47 -0.98 2.31
N THR A 201 -2.51 -0.65 3.05
CA THR A 201 -2.87 -1.35 4.29
C THR A 201 -3.83 -2.51 4.01
N GLY A 202 -3.87 -3.47 4.93
CA GLY A 202 -4.77 -4.62 4.79
C GLY A 202 -4.39 -5.77 5.68
N TYR A 203 -4.98 -6.92 5.38
CA TYR A 203 -4.71 -8.18 6.08
C TYR A 203 -4.02 -9.17 5.16
N LEU A 204 -3.02 -9.87 5.68
CA LEU A 204 -2.26 -10.86 4.95
C LEU A 204 -2.55 -12.26 5.49
N GLY A 205 -2.89 -13.20 4.59
CA GLY A 205 -3.12 -14.58 4.95
C GLY A 205 -4.47 -14.82 5.61
N GLY A 206 -4.46 -15.68 6.61
CA GLY A 206 -5.61 -16.17 7.35
C GLY A 206 -5.51 -17.69 7.56
N SER A 207 -6.29 -18.19 8.49
CA SER A 207 -6.50 -19.63 8.70
C SER A 207 -7.88 -20.02 8.19
N ALA A 208 -8.03 -21.27 7.72
CA ALA A 208 -9.34 -21.80 7.42
C ALA A 208 -10.17 -21.92 8.71
N ASN A 209 -11.45 -21.52 8.66
CA ASN A 209 -12.37 -21.80 9.73
C ASN A 209 -12.68 -23.30 9.69
N THR A 210 -12.40 -23.98 10.80
CA THR A 210 -12.78 -25.39 11.02
C THR A 210 -14.21 -25.50 11.51
#